data_308ae6e13b1b3798852577d7b6ed81b1
#
_entry.id   308ae6e13b1b3798852577d7b6ed81b1
#
_cell.length_a   1.000
_cell.length_b   1.000
_cell.length_c   1.000
_cell.angle_alpha   90.00
_cell.angle_beta   90.00
_cell.angle_gamma   90.00
#
_symmetry.space_group_name_H-M   'P 1'
#
loop_
_entity.id
_entity.type
_entity.pdbx_description
1 polymer ?
#
loop_
_entity_poly.entity_id
_entity_poly.type
_entity_poly.pdbx_seq_one_letter_code
_entity_poly.pdbx_strand_id
1 'polypeptide(L)'
;QTASTIALTKAALCGLRKIYRRGYQFQKAGVMLSELVDAQTRQRDLFVPSSISNKTKVMSVIDAVNDRMGRGTIRLASEGISKKWLMRSGHKSQNYTTDWNELICVTK
;
A
#
# COMPACT_ATOMS: atom_id res chain seq x y z
N GLN A 1 -10.60 -13.62 0.42
CA GLN A 1 -10.51 -12.25 0.97
C GLN A 1 -9.24 -12.10 1.81
N THR A 2 -8.49 -11.01 1.67
CA THR A 2 -7.25 -10.78 2.41
C THR A 2 -6.94 -9.28 2.53
N ALA A 3 -6.43 -8.87 3.68
CA ALA A 3 -5.85 -7.53 3.91
C ALA A 3 -4.31 -7.56 3.89
N SER A 4 -3.71 -8.71 3.55
CA SER A 4 -2.24 -8.83 3.53
C SER A 4 -1.64 -8.18 2.30
N THR A 5 -0.82 -7.15 2.49
CA THR A 5 -0.08 -6.46 1.42
C THR A 5 0.75 -7.42 0.57
N ILE A 6 1.35 -8.45 1.19
CA ILE A 6 2.12 -9.47 0.49
C ILE A 6 1.25 -10.28 -0.48
N ALA A 7 0.04 -10.67 -0.04
CA ALA A 7 -0.89 -11.43 -0.88
C ALA A 7 -1.43 -10.57 -2.03
N LEU A 8 -1.78 -9.31 -1.75
CA LEU A 8 -2.23 -8.35 -2.76
C LEU A 8 -1.14 -8.08 -3.80
N THR A 9 0.10 -7.89 -3.37
CA THR A 9 1.25 -7.70 -4.28
C THR A 9 1.46 -8.92 -5.17
N LYS A 10 1.39 -10.14 -4.62
CA LYS A 10 1.50 -11.37 -5.41
C LYS A 10 0.38 -11.49 -6.44
N ALA A 11 -0.86 -11.17 -6.07
CA ALA A 11 -1.99 -11.17 -6.99
C ALA A 11 -1.82 -10.14 -8.11
N ALA A 12 -1.39 -8.92 -7.79
CA ALA A 12 -1.09 -7.88 -8.76
C ALA A 12 0.01 -8.28 -9.74
N LEU A 13 1.10 -8.88 -9.25
CA LEU A 13 2.17 -9.38 -10.11
C LEU A 13 1.71 -10.53 -11.00
N CYS A 14 0.84 -11.41 -10.50
CA CYS A 14 0.25 -12.46 -11.31
C CYS A 14 -0.61 -11.88 -12.45
N GLY A 15 -1.45 -10.89 -12.13
CA GLY A 15 -2.23 -10.16 -13.12
C GLY A 15 -1.37 -9.46 -14.16
N LEU A 16 -0.33 -8.75 -13.70
CA LEU A 16 0.61 -8.07 -14.58
C LEU A 16 1.27 -9.03 -15.58
N ARG A 17 1.73 -10.21 -15.12
CA ARG A 17 2.34 -11.22 -16.01
C ARG A 17 1.41 -11.71 -17.12
N LYS A 18 0.09 -11.73 -16.86
CA LYS A 18 -0.90 -12.14 -17.86
C LYS A 18 -1.15 -11.08 -18.93
N ILE A 19 -1.10 -9.79 -18.55
CA ILE A 19 -1.40 -8.68 -19.47
C ILE A 19 -0.15 -8.04 -20.10
N TYR A 20 1.02 -8.27 -19.51
CA TYR A 20 2.27 -7.68 -20.00
C TYR A 20 2.63 -8.21 -21.40
N ARG A 21 2.90 -7.29 -22.31
CA ARG A 21 3.38 -7.60 -23.66
C ARG A 21 4.72 -6.92 -23.88
N ARG A 22 5.71 -7.72 -24.26
CA ARG A 22 7.06 -7.21 -24.57
C ARG A 22 7.03 -6.31 -25.80
N GLY A 23 7.78 -5.21 -25.76
CA GLY A 23 7.86 -4.26 -26.88
C GLY A 23 6.87 -3.08 -26.81
N TYR A 24 5.90 -3.10 -25.90
CA TYR A 24 5.02 -1.95 -25.68
C TYR A 24 5.67 -0.97 -24.71
N GLN A 25 5.54 0.34 -24.98
CA GLN A 25 5.97 1.41 -24.09
C GLN A 25 4.79 1.80 -23.19
N PHE A 26 4.78 1.29 -21.96
CA PHE A 26 3.74 1.61 -20.97
C PHE A 26 4.07 2.93 -20.28
N GLN A 27 3.13 3.86 -20.23
CA GLN A 27 3.27 5.13 -19.50
C GLN A 27 2.84 5.02 -18.04
N LYS A 28 1.80 4.23 -17.77
CA LYS A 28 1.25 4.05 -16.43
C LYS A 28 0.83 2.60 -16.22
N ALA A 29 0.98 2.13 -14.98
CA ALA A 29 0.40 0.91 -14.49
C ALA A 29 -0.33 1.20 -13.18
N GLY A 30 -1.46 0.56 -12.98
CA GLY A 30 -2.27 0.72 -11.78
C GLY A 30 -2.98 -0.57 -11.40
N VAL A 31 -3.32 -0.68 -10.14
CA VAL A 31 -4.16 -1.76 -9.61
C VAL A 31 -5.36 -1.11 -8.92
N MET A 32 -6.55 -1.55 -9.29
CA MET A 32 -7.78 -1.13 -8.64
C MET A 32 -8.34 -2.31 -7.86
N LEU A 33 -8.68 -2.07 -6.60
CA LEU A 33 -9.37 -3.02 -5.74
C LEU A 33 -10.83 -2.59 -5.66
N SER A 34 -11.74 -3.49 -6.04
CA SER A 34 -13.18 -3.33 -5.93
C SER A 34 -13.76 -4.27 -4.87
N GLU A 35 -15.01 -4.06 -4.51
CA GLU A 35 -15.73 -4.90 -3.55
C GLU A 35 -15.00 -5.03 -2.20
N LEU A 36 -14.53 -3.89 -1.69
CA LEU A 36 -13.92 -3.85 -0.37
C LEU A 36 -14.98 -4.12 0.69
N VAL A 37 -14.71 -5.10 1.55
CA VAL A 37 -15.59 -5.49 2.66
C VAL A 37 -14.83 -5.39 3.97
N ASP A 38 -15.55 -5.10 5.05
CA ASP A 38 -14.97 -5.07 6.39
C ASP A 38 -14.36 -6.45 6.74
N ALA A 39 -13.22 -6.41 7.43
CA ALA A 39 -12.54 -7.61 7.90
C ALA A 39 -13.39 -8.47 8.85
N GLN A 40 -14.34 -7.85 9.55
CA GLN A 40 -15.26 -8.52 10.46
C GLN A 40 -16.38 -9.29 9.72
N THR A 41 -16.75 -8.84 8.54
CA THR A 41 -17.84 -9.46 7.73
C THR A 41 -17.35 -10.68 6.95
N ARG A 42 -16.13 -11.12 7.19
CA ARG A 42 -15.54 -12.22 6.45
C ARG A 42 -16.16 -13.56 6.81
N GLN A 43 -16.87 -14.17 5.87
CA GLN A 43 -17.27 -15.56 5.97
C GLN A 43 -16.03 -16.47 5.90
N ARG A 44 -15.83 -17.29 6.92
CA ARG A 44 -14.75 -18.28 6.94
C ARG A 44 -15.18 -19.50 6.12
N ASP A 45 -14.27 -19.98 5.30
CA ASP A 45 -14.43 -21.27 4.64
C ASP A 45 -14.10 -22.38 5.64
N LEU A 46 -15.00 -23.34 5.81
CA LEU A 46 -14.87 -24.45 6.74
C LEU A 46 -13.72 -25.41 6.40
N PHE A 47 -13.35 -25.46 5.13
CA PHE A 47 -12.35 -26.41 4.62
C PHE A 47 -10.94 -25.82 4.46
N VAL A 48 -10.79 -24.49 4.61
CA VAL A 48 -9.48 -23.83 4.50
C VAL A 48 -8.92 -23.59 5.89
N PRO A 49 -7.77 -24.21 6.23
CA PRO A 49 -7.13 -24.00 7.51
C PRO A 49 -6.78 -22.52 7.72
N SER A 50 -7.12 -21.99 8.89
CA SER A 50 -6.98 -20.58 9.26
C SER A 50 -5.52 -20.18 9.55
N SER A 51 -4.62 -20.25 8.57
CA SER A 51 -3.25 -19.74 8.67
C SER A 51 -3.14 -18.20 8.70
N ILE A 52 -4.28 -17.52 8.93
CA ILE A 52 -4.46 -16.09 8.70
C ILE A 52 -4.08 -15.24 9.90
N SER A 53 -4.16 -15.80 11.13
CA SER A 53 -3.93 -15.04 12.36
C SER A 53 -2.55 -14.35 12.41
N ASN A 54 -1.50 -15.06 12.02
CA ASN A 54 -0.14 -14.51 12.09
C ASN A 54 0.14 -13.46 11.00
N LYS A 55 -0.47 -13.60 9.83
CA LYS A 55 -0.29 -12.62 8.73
C LYS A 55 -0.93 -11.27 9.05
N THR A 56 -2.07 -11.27 9.71
CA THR A 56 -2.76 -10.05 10.14
C THR A 56 -1.96 -9.32 11.22
N LYS A 57 -1.39 -10.05 12.17
CA LYS A 57 -0.54 -9.46 13.23
C LYS A 57 0.71 -8.79 12.65
N VAL A 58 1.36 -9.41 11.67
CA VAL A 58 2.53 -8.81 11.00
C VAL A 58 2.15 -7.52 10.29
N MET A 59 1.02 -7.48 9.60
CA MET A 59 0.57 -6.25 8.92
C MET A 59 0.28 -5.14 9.92
N SER A 60 -0.41 -5.42 11.02
CA SER A 60 -0.69 -4.40 12.04
C SER A 60 0.57 -3.83 12.69
N VAL A 61 1.62 -4.64 12.87
CA VAL A 61 2.91 -4.16 13.36
C VAL A 61 3.61 -3.26 12.35
N ILE A 62 3.59 -3.63 11.07
CA ILE A 62 4.15 -2.80 9.98
C ILE A 62 3.43 -1.45 9.91
N ASP A 63 2.10 -1.45 10.00
CA ASP A 63 1.29 -0.25 9.98
C ASP A 63 1.63 0.63 11.19
N ALA A 64 1.67 0.07 12.41
CA ALA A 64 2.00 0.81 13.62
C ALA A 64 3.41 1.44 13.58
N VAL A 65 4.39 0.76 13.01
CA VAL A 65 5.75 1.32 12.84
C VAL A 65 5.73 2.45 11.81
N ASN A 66 5.05 2.26 10.68
CA ASN A 66 4.96 3.28 9.65
C ASN A 66 4.19 4.52 10.10
N ASP A 67 3.18 4.37 10.95
CA ASP A 67 2.43 5.48 11.53
C ASP A 67 3.29 6.27 12.54
N ARG A 68 4.08 5.56 13.35
CA ARG A 68 4.93 6.19 14.38
C ARG A 68 6.20 6.81 13.81
N MET A 69 6.85 6.17 12.85
CA MET A 69 8.19 6.53 12.35
C MET A 69 8.16 7.18 10.96
N GLY A 70 6.98 7.31 10.38
CA GLY A 70 6.79 7.88 9.05
C GLY A 70 6.52 6.81 7.97
N ARG A 71 5.74 7.21 7.00
CA ARG A 71 5.30 6.33 5.90
C ARG A 71 6.48 5.76 5.11
N GLY A 72 6.52 4.44 5.00
CA GLY A 72 7.55 3.74 4.22
C GLY A 72 8.85 3.46 4.97
N THR A 73 8.85 3.60 6.31
CA THR A 73 9.97 3.15 7.17
C THR A 73 10.17 1.65 7.02
N ILE A 74 9.09 0.87 7.11
CA ILE A 74 9.09 -0.54 6.75
C ILE A 74 8.36 -0.72 5.42
N ARG A 75 8.99 -1.41 4.48
CA ARG A 75 8.49 -1.69 3.14
C ARG A 75 8.79 -3.11 2.71
N LEU A 76 8.06 -3.58 1.72
CA LEU A 76 8.39 -4.85 1.07
C LEU A 76 9.67 -4.69 0.23
N ALA A 77 10.61 -5.62 0.37
CA ALA A 77 11.85 -5.62 -0.43
C ALA A 77 11.57 -5.67 -1.95
N SER A 78 10.43 -6.22 -2.35
CA SER A 78 9.98 -6.24 -3.74
C SER A 78 9.71 -4.87 -4.35
N GLU A 79 9.55 -3.82 -3.54
CA GLU A 79 9.42 -2.44 -4.02
C GLU A 79 10.76 -1.86 -4.53
N GLY A 80 11.87 -2.45 -4.15
CA GLY A 80 13.20 -1.94 -4.40
C GLY A 80 13.61 -0.79 -3.48
N ILE A 81 14.90 -0.50 -3.42
CA ILE A 81 15.48 0.54 -2.58
C ILE A 81 15.37 1.89 -3.27
N SER A 82 15.71 1.96 -4.56
CA SER A 82 15.69 3.18 -5.36
C SER A 82 14.43 3.24 -6.22
N LYS A 83 13.52 4.16 -5.88
CA LYS A 83 12.25 4.33 -6.58
C LYS A 83 12.40 5.35 -7.74
N LYS A 84 13.13 5.00 -8.79
CA LYS A 84 13.32 5.87 -9.97
C LYS A 84 11.99 6.24 -10.67
N TRP A 85 10.98 5.40 -10.49
CA TRP A 85 9.63 5.57 -11.04
C TRP A 85 8.73 6.48 -10.19
N LEU A 86 9.16 6.86 -8.99
CA LEU A 86 8.37 7.72 -8.12
C LEU A 86 8.26 9.13 -8.74
N MET A 87 7.04 9.66 -8.70
CA MET A 87 6.80 11.04 -9.15
C MET A 87 7.66 12.02 -8.35
N ARG A 88 8.41 12.86 -9.03
CA ARG A 88 9.17 13.94 -8.42
C ARG A 88 8.19 15.00 -7.89
N SER A 89 8.15 15.19 -6.60
CA SER A 89 7.26 16.15 -5.94
C SER A 89 8.04 17.09 -5.02
N GLY A 90 9.17 17.63 -5.51
CA GLY A 90 10.04 18.52 -4.75
C GLY A 90 9.48 19.93 -4.53
N HIS A 91 8.50 20.34 -5.35
CA HIS A 91 7.84 21.65 -5.25
C HIS A 91 6.34 21.43 -4.93
N LYS A 92 6.06 21.03 -3.70
CA LYS A 92 4.69 20.96 -3.19
C LYS A 92 4.37 22.21 -2.40
N SER A 93 3.14 22.71 -2.55
CA SER A 93 2.55 23.58 -1.53
C SER A 93 2.40 22.81 -0.22
N GLN A 94 2.42 23.52 0.89
CA GLN A 94 2.17 22.94 2.21
C GLN A 94 0.74 22.37 2.29
N ASN A 95 0.54 21.40 3.18
CA ASN A 95 -0.75 20.70 3.31
C ASN A 95 -1.70 21.46 4.25
N TYR A 96 -1.98 22.73 3.97
CA TYR A 96 -2.76 23.62 4.83
C TYR A 96 -4.14 23.09 5.24
N THR A 97 -4.73 22.22 4.45
CA THR A 97 -6.07 21.66 4.69
C THR A 97 -6.07 20.30 5.38
N THR A 98 -4.91 19.65 5.50
CA THR A 98 -4.80 18.27 6.01
C THR A 98 -3.79 18.10 7.12
N ASP A 99 -2.89 19.07 7.34
CA ASP A 99 -1.92 19.05 8.43
C ASP A 99 -1.93 20.39 9.19
N TRP A 100 -2.34 20.37 10.45
CA TRP A 100 -2.39 21.55 11.32
C TRP A 100 -1.01 22.14 11.63
N ASN A 101 0.05 21.34 11.57
CA ASN A 101 1.41 21.81 11.84
C ASN A 101 2.00 22.61 10.69
N GLU A 102 1.44 22.48 9.48
CA GLU A 102 1.86 23.20 8.30
C GLU A 102 1.10 24.53 8.08
N LEU A 103 0.19 24.90 8.98
CA LEU A 103 -0.51 26.18 8.93
C LEU A 103 0.46 27.35 9.11
N ILE A 104 0.23 28.41 8.35
CA ILE A 104 1.00 29.66 8.48
C ILE A 104 0.62 30.31 9.82
N CYS A 105 1.57 30.36 10.74
CA CYS A 105 1.42 31.11 11.98
C CYS A 105 1.71 32.60 11.73
N VAL A 106 0.72 33.45 11.92
CA VAL A 106 0.91 34.90 11.91
C VAL A 106 1.39 35.31 13.30
N THR A 107 2.67 35.60 13.42
CA THR A 107 3.24 36.28 14.61
C THR A 107 2.96 37.76 14.48
N LYS A 108 2.33 38.34 15.55
CA LYS A 108 2.03 39.76 15.68
C LYS A 108 3.29 40.52 16.15
#